data_4e398b5459f1286faa51da780511217f
#
_entry.id   4e398b5459f1286faa51da780511217f
#
_cell.length_a   1.000
_cell.length_b   1.000
_cell.length_c   1.000
_cell.angle_alpha   90.00
_cell.angle_beta   90.00
_cell.angle_gamma   90.00
#
_symmetry.space_group_name_H-M   'P 1'
#
loop_
_entity.id
_entity.type
_entity.pdbx_description
1 polymer ?
#
loop_
_entity_poly.entity_id
_entity_poly.type
_entity_poly.pdbx_seq_one_letter_code
_entity_poly.pdbx_strand_id
1 'polypeptide(L)'
;GGIEQGTVSLVYGEAGTGKTSLALQLSREAIKAYPEHVVLFVDTEGLSLERMSQIFGDCDASKLLMIRPSSLTDLHQTLTRKLEKHPKISLIIVDTINAYVRLSYLKNKELSSRQFLEMTSILQPLAEKGDYPVLISAQVFEKDGEIGPYFGKSLMHLSKTIIHLERTKRASFRQIRLKKHRSLPEELVESFILTNNGLE
;
A
#
# COMPACT_ATOMS: atom_id res chain seq x y z
N GLY A 1 13.87 9.16 7.45
CA GLY A 1 12.49 8.68 7.52
C GLY A 1 12.02 8.16 6.19
N GLY A 2 10.96 7.37 6.16
CA GLY A 2 10.41 6.81 4.92
C GLY A 2 10.09 5.31 5.09
N ILE A 3 9.80 4.65 3.97
CA ILE A 3 9.57 3.19 3.93
C ILE A 3 10.92 2.49 3.95
N GLU A 4 11.07 1.50 4.85
CA GLU A 4 12.30 0.75 5.04
C GLU A 4 12.58 -0.17 3.83
N GLN A 5 13.81 -0.13 3.31
CA GLN A 5 14.25 -0.97 2.20
C GLN A 5 14.28 -2.45 2.58
N GLY A 6 14.10 -3.32 1.58
CA GLY A 6 14.09 -4.77 1.77
C GLY A 6 12.93 -5.29 2.62
N THR A 7 11.90 -4.48 2.86
CA THR A 7 10.79 -4.86 3.73
C THR A 7 9.42 -4.52 3.16
N VAL A 8 8.40 -5.16 3.73
CA VAL A 8 6.99 -4.87 3.44
C VAL A 8 6.41 -4.02 4.56
N SER A 9 5.80 -2.89 4.18
CA SER A 9 5.03 -2.00 5.03
C SER A 9 3.55 -2.07 4.69
N LEU A 10 2.68 -2.11 5.70
CA LEU A 10 1.23 -2.15 5.56
C LEU A 10 0.62 -0.81 6.00
N VAL A 11 -0.23 -0.26 5.15
CA VAL A 11 -1.15 0.84 5.51
C VAL A 11 -2.58 0.34 5.38
N TYR A 12 -3.37 0.45 6.45
CA TYR A 12 -4.76 0.05 6.40
C TYR A 12 -5.68 1.12 7.01
N GLY A 13 -6.96 1.06 6.71
CA GLY A 13 -7.96 1.99 7.20
C GLY A 13 -9.21 2.01 6.32
N GLU A 14 -10.25 2.65 6.79
CA GLU A 14 -11.53 2.79 6.07
C GLU A 14 -11.36 3.52 4.73
N ALA A 15 -12.39 3.46 3.89
CA ALA A 15 -12.44 4.26 2.67
C ALA A 15 -12.35 5.77 3.00
N GLY A 16 -11.59 6.53 2.21
CA GLY A 16 -11.43 7.98 2.40
C GLY A 16 -10.54 8.40 3.59
N THR A 17 -9.77 7.49 4.19
CA THR A 17 -8.78 7.83 5.23
C THR A 17 -7.46 8.35 4.67
N GLY A 18 -7.21 8.24 3.36
CA GLY A 18 -6.02 8.78 2.71
C GLY A 18 -4.97 7.75 2.29
N LYS A 19 -5.26 6.45 2.30
CA LYS A 19 -4.30 5.37 1.91
C LYS A 19 -3.68 5.63 0.53
N THR A 20 -4.52 5.82 -0.48
CA THR A 20 -4.08 6.12 -1.86
C THR A 20 -3.33 7.45 -1.94
N SER A 21 -3.77 8.48 -1.20
CA SER A 21 -3.07 9.76 -1.16
C SER A 21 -1.68 9.64 -0.55
N LEU A 22 -1.53 8.88 0.54
CA LEU A 22 -0.24 8.57 1.14
C LEU A 22 0.66 7.79 0.16
N ALA A 23 0.10 6.79 -0.52
CA ALA A 23 0.83 6.00 -1.52
C ALA A 23 1.35 6.88 -2.67
N LEU A 24 0.52 7.78 -3.19
CA LEU A 24 0.91 8.74 -4.22
C LEU A 24 1.98 9.74 -3.73
N GLN A 25 1.83 10.25 -2.52
CA GLN A 25 2.80 11.16 -1.91
C GLN A 25 4.16 10.49 -1.74
N LEU A 26 4.20 9.25 -1.25
CA LEU A 26 5.42 8.46 -1.15
C LEU A 26 6.02 8.15 -2.52
N SER A 27 5.19 7.91 -3.54
CA SER A 27 5.65 7.75 -4.92
C SER A 27 6.35 9.01 -5.43
N ARG A 28 5.74 10.17 -5.24
CA ARG A 28 6.33 11.47 -5.58
C ARG A 28 7.67 11.69 -4.89
N GLU A 29 7.75 11.45 -3.60
CA GLU A 29 8.98 11.63 -2.84
C GLU A 29 10.07 10.62 -3.26
N ALA A 30 9.71 9.38 -3.58
CA ALA A 30 10.65 8.38 -4.09
C ALA A 30 11.19 8.78 -5.48
N ILE A 31 10.37 9.31 -6.38
CA ILE A 31 10.80 9.80 -7.70
C ILE A 31 11.76 10.98 -7.54
N LYS A 32 11.47 11.93 -6.64
CA LYS A 32 12.36 13.06 -6.37
C LYS A 32 13.70 12.63 -5.79
N ALA A 33 13.69 11.67 -4.87
CA ALA A 33 14.90 11.17 -4.21
C ALA A 33 15.77 10.31 -5.15
N TYR A 34 15.15 9.60 -6.09
CA TYR A 34 15.81 8.68 -7.01
C TYR A 34 15.38 8.93 -8.47
N PRO A 35 15.81 10.03 -9.10
CA PRO A 35 15.32 10.45 -10.42
C PRO A 35 15.64 9.46 -11.56
N GLU A 36 16.63 8.59 -11.39
CA GLU A 36 16.99 7.54 -12.34
C GLU A 36 16.20 6.24 -12.15
N HIS A 37 15.33 6.18 -11.12
CA HIS A 37 14.53 5.01 -10.82
C HIS A 37 13.05 5.25 -11.17
N VAL A 38 12.29 4.18 -11.23
CA VAL A 38 10.84 4.21 -11.39
C VAL A 38 10.17 3.74 -10.10
N VAL A 39 8.95 4.21 -9.88
CA VAL A 39 8.04 3.64 -8.87
C VAL A 39 7.06 2.71 -9.57
N LEU A 40 6.99 1.47 -9.13
CA LEU A 40 5.94 0.54 -9.58
C LEU A 40 4.69 0.72 -8.73
N PHE A 41 3.62 1.22 -9.34
CA PHE A 41 2.32 1.41 -8.69
C PHE A 41 1.30 0.43 -9.26
N VAL A 42 0.91 -0.55 -8.45
CA VAL A 42 -0.11 -1.53 -8.81
C VAL A 42 -1.46 -1.06 -8.27
N ASP A 43 -2.32 -0.58 -9.18
CA ASP A 43 -3.65 -0.05 -8.89
C ASP A 43 -4.71 -1.13 -9.10
N THR A 44 -5.39 -1.55 -8.03
CA THR A 44 -6.43 -2.58 -8.08
C THR A 44 -7.85 -2.04 -7.91
N GLU A 45 -8.01 -0.76 -7.57
CA GLU A 45 -9.31 -0.14 -7.26
C GLU A 45 -9.72 0.97 -8.24
N GLY A 46 -8.79 1.45 -9.03
CA GLY A 46 -9.02 2.54 -9.96
C GLY A 46 -8.62 3.90 -9.38
N LEU A 47 -7.38 4.28 -9.60
CA LEU A 47 -6.84 5.57 -9.20
C LEU A 47 -7.49 6.71 -9.96
N SER A 48 -7.86 7.79 -9.26
CA SER A 48 -8.26 9.06 -9.88
C SER A 48 -7.04 9.77 -10.45
N LEU A 49 -7.04 10.02 -11.77
CA LEU A 49 -5.99 10.77 -12.44
C LEU A 49 -5.94 12.22 -11.96
N GLU A 50 -7.09 12.80 -11.62
CA GLU A 50 -7.17 14.14 -11.03
C GLU A 50 -6.43 14.17 -9.69
N ARG A 51 -6.69 13.20 -8.82
CA ARG A 51 -6.02 13.10 -7.52
C ARG A 51 -4.51 12.88 -7.67
N MET A 52 -4.11 12.06 -8.62
CA MET A 52 -2.70 11.86 -8.95
C MET A 52 -2.06 13.19 -9.39
N SER A 53 -2.69 13.92 -10.31
CA SER A 53 -2.20 15.20 -10.79
C SER A 53 -2.06 16.24 -9.68
N GLN A 54 -3.03 16.31 -8.77
CA GLN A 54 -2.98 17.20 -7.60
C GLN A 54 -1.76 16.91 -6.73
N ILE A 55 -1.55 15.63 -6.36
CA ILE A 55 -0.46 15.24 -5.46
C ILE A 55 0.92 15.36 -6.13
N PHE A 56 1.02 14.99 -7.40
CA PHE A 56 2.29 15.04 -8.13
C PHE A 56 2.73 16.47 -8.44
N GLY A 57 1.79 17.39 -8.73
CA GLY A 57 2.11 18.74 -9.16
C GLY A 57 3.05 18.69 -10.37
N ASP A 58 4.22 19.35 -10.25
CA ASP A 58 5.25 19.40 -11.29
C ASP A 58 6.23 18.18 -11.28
N CYS A 59 5.98 17.16 -10.45
CA CYS A 59 6.81 15.97 -10.42
C CYS A 59 6.64 15.14 -11.69
N ASP A 60 7.75 14.58 -12.20
CA ASP A 60 7.74 13.76 -13.41
C ASP A 60 6.95 12.46 -13.25
N ALA A 61 5.68 12.49 -13.64
CA ALA A 61 4.78 11.34 -13.58
C ALA A 61 5.18 10.21 -14.56
N SER A 62 6.07 10.44 -15.52
CA SER A 62 6.56 9.38 -16.43
C SER A 62 7.36 8.30 -15.70
N LYS A 63 7.87 8.62 -14.51
CA LYS A 63 8.56 7.68 -13.61
C LYS A 63 7.61 6.82 -12.77
N LEU A 64 6.31 7.08 -12.79
CA LEU A 64 5.31 6.25 -12.16
C LEU A 64 4.83 5.17 -13.14
N LEU A 65 5.37 3.96 -13.01
CA LEU A 65 4.93 2.80 -13.79
C LEU A 65 3.64 2.24 -13.18
N MET A 66 2.50 2.68 -13.71
CA MET A 66 1.19 2.24 -13.25
C MET A 66 0.74 0.98 -13.96
N ILE A 67 0.31 -0.03 -13.19
CA ILE A 67 -0.20 -1.30 -13.70
C ILE A 67 -1.54 -1.58 -13.04
N ARG A 68 -2.53 -2.00 -13.84
CA ARG A 68 -3.84 -2.46 -13.38
C ARG A 68 -4.02 -3.94 -13.67
N PRO A 69 -3.79 -4.82 -12.69
CA PRO A 69 -4.12 -6.23 -12.83
C PRO A 69 -5.63 -6.41 -12.97
N SER A 70 -6.03 -7.45 -13.69
CA SER A 70 -7.45 -7.81 -13.87
C SER A 70 -7.95 -8.86 -12.86
N SER A 71 -7.04 -9.49 -12.14
CA SER A 71 -7.34 -10.58 -11.20
C SER A 71 -6.19 -10.78 -10.20
N LEU A 72 -6.41 -11.63 -9.18
CA LEU A 72 -5.37 -12.04 -8.23
C LEU A 72 -4.21 -12.75 -8.94
N THR A 73 -4.50 -13.59 -9.93
CA THR A 73 -3.48 -14.27 -10.74
C THR A 73 -2.65 -13.29 -11.54
N ASP A 74 -3.29 -12.28 -12.15
CA ASP A 74 -2.59 -11.23 -12.91
C ASP A 74 -1.75 -10.34 -11.98
N LEU A 75 -2.24 -10.04 -10.77
CA LEU A 75 -1.46 -9.35 -9.73
C LEU A 75 -0.19 -10.15 -9.39
N HIS A 76 -0.32 -11.45 -9.14
CA HIS A 76 0.82 -12.32 -8.86
C HIS A 76 1.82 -12.32 -10.02
N GLN A 77 1.36 -12.47 -11.27
CA GLN A 77 2.21 -12.43 -12.45
C GLN A 77 2.88 -11.07 -12.66
N THR A 78 2.18 -9.99 -12.35
CA THR A 78 2.73 -8.63 -12.41
C THR A 78 3.91 -8.48 -11.47
N LEU A 79 3.76 -8.90 -10.23
CA LEU A 79 4.80 -8.80 -9.21
C LEU A 79 5.99 -9.75 -9.44
N THR A 80 5.78 -10.88 -10.14
CA THR A 80 6.86 -11.86 -10.39
C THR A 80 7.61 -11.62 -11.69
N ARG A 81 6.92 -11.23 -12.77
CA ARG A 81 7.50 -11.20 -14.13
C ARG A 81 7.87 -9.80 -14.61
N LYS A 82 7.11 -8.76 -14.23
CA LYS A 82 7.36 -7.41 -14.75
C LYS A 82 8.53 -6.72 -14.06
N LEU A 83 8.84 -7.10 -12.83
CA LEU A 83 9.99 -6.55 -12.09
C LEU A 83 11.34 -6.91 -12.72
N GLU A 84 11.45 -8.07 -13.33
CA GLU A 84 12.69 -8.49 -14.02
C GLU A 84 13.07 -7.56 -15.19
N LYS A 85 12.10 -6.84 -15.75
CA LYS A 85 12.30 -5.90 -16.86
C LYS A 85 12.67 -4.48 -16.43
N HIS A 86 12.55 -4.16 -15.14
CA HIS A 86 12.79 -2.82 -14.59
C HIS A 86 13.77 -2.88 -13.41
N PRO A 87 15.08 -2.97 -13.69
CA PRO A 87 16.09 -3.16 -12.63
C PRO A 87 16.26 -1.96 -11.69
N LYS A 88 15.78 -0.78 -12.08
CA LYS A 88 15.90 0.45 -11.29
C LYS A 88 14.55 0.85 -10.68
N ILE A 89 14.11 0.12 -9.68
CA ILE A 89 12.89 0.44 -8.91
C ILE A 89 13.28 1.08 -7.58
N SER A 90 12.64 2.19 -7.22
CA SER A 90 12.84 2.86 -5.93
C SER A 90 11.76 2.54 -4.90
N LEU A 91 10.56 2.12 -5.35
CA LEU A 91 9.44 1.80 -4.48
C LEU A 91 8.44 0.92 -5.24
N ILE A 92 7.87 -0.07 -4.56
CA ILE A 92 6.74 -0.87 -5.05
C ILE A 92 5.52 -0.58 -4.20
N ILE A 93 4.39 -0.25 -4.83
CA ILE A 93 3.12 0.00 -4.18
C ILE A 93 2.06 -0.96 -4.71
N VAL A 94 1.25 -1.52 -3.82
CA VAL A 94 0.05 -2.30 -4.19
C VAL A 94 -1.15 -1.69 -3.48
N ASP A 95 -2.01 -0.99 -4.21
CA ASP A 95 -3.18 -0.27 -3.69
C ASP A 95 -4.48 -0.77 -4.35
N THR A 96 -5.21 -1.70 -3.74
CA THR A 96 -5.03 -2.41 -2.46
C THR A 96 -4.73 -3.90 -2.65
N ILE A 97 -4.03 -4.50 -1.71
CA ILE A 97 -3.61 -5.90 -1.81
C ILE A 97 -4.77 -6.91 -1.74
N ASN A 98 -5.85 -6.55 -1.09
CA ASN A 98 -6.98 -7.44 -0.81
C ASN A 98 -8.23 -7.22 -1.68
N ALA A 99 -8.14 -6.37 -2.72
CA ALA A 99 -9.28 -6.05 -3.57
C ALA A 99 -9.93 -7.29 -4.22
N TYR A 100 -9.14 -8.13 -4.86
CA TYR A 100 -9.66 -9.29 -5.61
C TYR A 100 -10.13 -10.45 -4.75
N VAL A 101 -9.58 -10.63 -3.56
CA VAL A 101 -9.96 -11.75 -2.68
C VAL A 101 -11.16 -11.44 -1.79
N ARG A 102 -11.46 -10.16 -1.57
CA ARG A 102 -12.56 -9.73 -0.71
C ARG A 102 -13.92 -10.28 -1.16
N LEU A 103 -14.21 -10.23 -2.46
CA LEU A 103 -15.48 -10.74 -3.00
C LEU A 103 -15.54 -12.27 -3.03
N SER A 104 -14.42 -12.92 -3.34
CA SER A 104 -14.36 -14.39 -3.36
C SER A 104 -14.40 -14.98 -1.96
N TYR A 105 -13.92 -14.28 -0.95
CA TYR A 105 -13.95 -14.70 0.44
C TYR A 105 -15.36 -14.95 0.98
N LEU A 106 -16.35 -14.18 0.51
CA LEU A 106 -17.76 -14.38 0.87
C LEU A 106 -18.33 -15.67 0.29
N LYS A 107 -17.78 -16.16 -0.84
CA LYS A 107 -18.24 -17.37 -1.53
C LYS A 107 -17.52 -18.64 -1.03
N ASN A 108 -16.22 -18.57 -0.86
CA ASN A 108 -15.38 -19.67 -0.39
C ASN A 108 -14.19 -19.13 0.40
N LYS A 109 -14.34 -19.12 1.72
CA LYS A 109 -13.38 -18.56 2.66
C LYS A 109 -12.02 -19.27 2.63
N GLU A 110 -12.04 -20.61 2.58
CA GLU A 110 -10.80 -21.41 2.65
C GLU A 110 -9.96 -21.25 1.38
N LEU A 111 -10.58 -21.39 0.22
CA LEU A 111 -9.91 -21.22 -1.06
C LEU A 111 -9.34 -19.81 -1.21
N SER A 112 -10.13 -18.80 -0.86
CA SER A 112 -9.69 -17.40 -0.94
C SER A 112 -8.55 -17.09 0.01
N SER A 113 -8.56 -17.66 1.22
CA SER A 113 -7.48 -17.52 2.18
C SER A 113 -6.18 -18.14 1.67
N ARG A 114 -6.27 -19.34 1.08
CA ARG A 114 -5.11 -20.01 0.49
C ARG A 114 -4.52 -19.21 -0.67
N GLN A 115 -5.35 -18.77 -1.61
CA GLN A 115 -4.91 -17.96 -2.75
C GLN A 115 -4.26 -16.65 -2.30
N PHE A 116 -4.82 -16.02 -1.27
CA PHE A 116 -4.27 -14.80 -0.71
C PHE A 116 -2.90 -15.03 -0.06
N LEU A 117 -2.74 -16.12 0.71
CA LEU A 117 -1.47 -16.49 1.32
C LEU A 117 -0.40 -16.78 0.24
N GLU A 118 -0.74 -17.53 -0.80
CA GLU A 118 0.15 -17.81 -1.93
C GLU A 118 0.62 -16.51 -2.59
N MET A 119 -0.31 -15.58 -2.85
CA MET A 119 0.02 -14.29 -3.46
C MET A 119 0.88 -13.42 -2.54
N THR A 120 0.57 -13.33 -1.25
CA THR A 120 1.34 -12.49 -0.32
C THR A 120 2.69 -13.08 0.05
N SER A 121 2.88 -14.39 -0.07
CA SER A 121 4.16 -15.06 0.26
C SER A 121 5.33 -14.60 -0.63
N ILE A 122 5.05 -14.05 -1.81
CA ILE A 122 6.09 -13.54 -2.71
C ILE A 122 6.61 -12.15 -2.32
N LEU A 123 5.86 -11.38 -1.52
CA LEU A 123 6.17 -9.95 -1.28
C LEU A 123 7.46 -9.76 -0.49
N GLN A 124 7.69 -10.57 0.56
CA GLN A 124 8.89 -10.44 1.37
C GLN A 124 10.15 -10.89 0.59
N PRO A 125 10.18 -12.07 -0.06
CA PRO A 125 11.30 -12.44 -0.94
C PRO A 125 11.55 -11.42 -2.05
N LEU A 126 10.50 -10.81 -2.61
CA LEU A 126 10.59 -9.76 -3.60
C LEU A 126 11.31 -8.52 -3.06
N ALA A 127 10.89 -8.05 -1.88
CA ALA A 127 11.49 -6.90 -1.21
C ALA A 127 12.98 -7.16 -0.92
N GLU A 128 13.31 -8.32 -0.33
CA GLU A 128 14.66 -8.69 0.06
C GLU A 128 15.60 -8.88 -1.14
N LYS A 129 15.16 -9.60 -2.18
CA LYS A 129 15.99 -9.88 -3.37
C LYS A 129 16.41 -8.63 -4.13
N GLY A 130 15.51 -7.66 -4.22
CA GLY A 130 15.76 -6.41 -4.96
C GLY A 130 16.13 -5.24 -4.09
N ASP A 131 16.17 -5.42 -2.77
CA ASP A 131 16.30 -4.35 -1.76
C ASP A 131 15.26 -3.24 -1.97
N TYR A 132 14.05 -3.63 -2.39
CA TYR A 132 12.96 -2.68 -2.63
C TYR A 132 12.17 -2.40 -1.37
N PRO A 133 11.84 -1.14 -1.06
CA PRO A 133 10.75 -0.83 -0.15
C PRO A 133 9.42 -1.21 -0.81
N VAL A 134 8.59 -2.00 -0.12
CA VAL A 134 7.27 -2.41 -0.60
C VAL A 134 6.21 -1.84 0.34
N LEU A 135 5.29 -1.04 -0.21
CA LEU A 135 4.11 -0.56 0.49
C LEU A 135 2.87 -1.29 -0.02
N ILE A 136 2.14 -1.92 0.86
CA ILE A 136 0.82 -2.46 0.55
C ILE A 136 -0.25 -1.69 1.32
N SER A 137 -1.33 -1.33 0.64
CA SER A 137 -2.52 -0.83 1.33
C SER A 137 -3.57 -1.94 1.46
N ALA A 138 -4.43 -1.85 2.47
CA ALA A 138 -5.50 -2.79 2.67
C ALA A 138 -6.79 -2.08 3.10
N GLN A 139 -7.92 -2.55 2.56
CA GLN A 139 -9.24 -2.20 3.07
C GLN A 139 -9.53 -2.97 4.34
N VAL A 140 -10.36 -2.38 5.20
CA VAL A 140 -10.76 -2.91 6.49
C VAL A 140 -12.19 -3.40 6.50
N PHE A 141 -12.51 -4.21 7.49
CA PHE A 141 -13.86 -4.55 7.89
C PHE A 141 -13.98 -4.44 9.41
N GLU A 142 -15.17 -4.23 9.88
CA GLU A 142 -15.50 -4.24 11.29
C GLU A 142 -16.00 -5.64 11.68
N LYS A 143 -15.45 -6.18 12.74
CA LYS A 143 -15.90 -7.42 13.36
C LYS A 143 -15.83 -7.29 14.87
N ASP A 144 -16.96 -7.54 15.54
CA ASP A 144 -17.06 -7.51 17.02
C ASP A 144 -16.63 -6.16 17.63
N GLY A 145 -16.85 -5.04 16.90
CA GLY A 145 -16.44 -3.68 17.30
C GLY A 145 -14.96 -3.35 17.04
N GLU A 146 -14.20 -4.28 16.47
CA GLU A 146 -12.81 -4.07 16.09
C GLU A 146 -12.67 -3.85 14.57
N ILE A 147 -11.95 -2.80 14.20
CA ILE A 147 -11.61 -2.50 12.80
C ILE A 147 -10.25 -3.10 12.47
N GLY A 148 -10.22 -3.98 11.47
CA GLY A 148 -8.98 -4.59 10.99
C GLY A 148 -8.99 -4.86 9.50
N PRO A 149 -7.83 -5.06 8.88
CA PRO A 149 -7.76 -5.38 7.46
C PRO A 149 -8.30 -6.79 7.18
N TYR A 150 -8.95 -6.98 6.02
CA TYR A 150 -9.21 -8.31 5.52
C TYR A 150 -7.91 -9.11 5.44
N PHE A 151 -7.91 -10.35 5.92
CA PHE A 151 -6.72 -11.20 6.07
C PHE A 151 -5.65 -10.62 7.02
N GLY A 152 -6.09 -9.85 8.03
CA GLY A 152 -5.22 -9.06 8.89
C GLY A 152 -4.09 -9.85 9.54
N LYS A 153 -4.33 -11.07 10.03
CA LYS A 153 -3.27 -11.91 10.64
C LYS A 153 -2.10 -12.12 9.68
N SER A 154 -2.38 -12.47 8.43
CA SER A 154 -1.35 -12.71 7.41
C SER A 154 -0.59 -11.43 7.05
N LEU A 155 -1.31 -10.33 6.84
CA LEU A 155 -0.72 -9.04 6.50
C LEU A 155 0.13 -8.47 7.64
N MET A 156 -0.33 -8.57 8.89
CA MET A 156 0.40 -8.09 10.06
C MET A 156 1.67 -8.91 10.31
N HIS A 157 1.62 -10.23 10.03
CA HIS A 157 2.79 -11.09 10.15
C HIS A 157 3.86 -10.80 9.10
N LEU A 158 3.42 -10.58 7.86
CA LEU A 158 4.27 -10.22 6.73
C LEU A 158 4.98 -8.88 6.95
N SER A 159 4.25 -7.88 7.46
CA SER A 159 4.71 -6.48 7.47
C SER A 159 5.64 -6.18 8.65
N LYS A 160 6.72 -5.44 8.38
CA LYS A 160 7.67 -4.94 9.40
C LYS A 160 7.23 -3.60 9.99
N THR A 161 6.57 -2.79 9.17
CA THR A 161 5.91 -1.53 9.58
C THR A 161 4.42 -1.64 9.32
N ILE A 162 3.59 -1.24 10.29
CA ILE A 162 2.12 -1.27 10.19
C ILE A 162 1.58 0.08 10.61
N ILE A 163 0.85 0.70 9.72
CA ILE A 163 0.23 2.02 9.87
C ILE A 163 -1.28 1.88 9.75
N HIS A 164 -2.00 2.40 10.72
CA HIS A 164 -3.45 2.54 10.68
C HIS A 164 -3.84 3.99 10.42
N LEU A 165 -4.62 4.23 9.38
CA LEU A 165 -5.22 5.52 9.08
C LEU A 165 -6.66 5.55 9.55
N GLU A 166 -6.98 6.49 10.43
CA GLU A 166 -8.27 6.59 11.11
C GLU A 166 -8.96 7.91 10.79
N ARG A 167 -10.30 7.89 10.74
CA ARG A 167 -11.09 9.10 10.77
C ARG A 167 -11.16 9.64 12.19
N THR A 168 -11.26 10.95 12.32
CA THR A 168 -11.51 11.59 13.63
C THR A 168 -12.93 12.14 13.70
N LYS A 169 -13.37 12.54 14.88
CA LYS A 169 -14.65 13.24 15.08
C LYS A 169 -14.70 14.59 14.33
N ARG A 170 -13.55 15.19 14.06
CA ARG A 170 -13.44 16.40 13.22
C ARG A 170 -13.36 15.98 11.76
N ALA A 171 -14.34 16.35 10.96
CA ALA A 171 -14.51 15.89 9.58
C ALA A 171 -13.26 16.11 8.67
N SER A 172 -12.53 17.20 8.88
CA SER A 172 -11.32 17.53 8.08
C SER A 172 -10.05 16.83 8.56
N PHE A 173 -10.03 16.30 9.79
CA PHE A 173 -8.86 15.69 10.38
C PHE A 173 -8.88 14.18 10.25
N ARG A 174 -7.71 13.60 10.11
CA ARG A 174 -7.42 12.18 10.15
C ARG A 174 -6.30 11.92 11.14
N GLN A 175 -6.11 10.68 11.52
CA GLN A 175 -5.00 10.25 12.35
C GLN A 175 -4.23 9.14 11.67
N ILE A 176 -2.91 9.20 11.81
CA ILE A 176 -1.98 8.13 11.49
C ILE A 176 -1.52 7.52 12.81
N ARG A 177 -1.71 6.22 12.95
CA ARG A 177 -1.31 5.46 14.14
C ARG A 177 -0.30 4.39 13.75
N LEU A 178 0.86 4.42 14.36
CA LEU A 178 1.89 3.42 14.16
C LEU A 178 1.60 2.20 15.04
N LYS A 179 1.16 1.11 14.41
CA LYS A 179 0.79 -0.14 15.11
C LYS A 179 1.97 -1.09 15.29
N LYS A 180 3.01 -0.97 14.46
CA LYS A 180 4.22 -1.78 14.51
C LYS A 180 5.35 -1.07 13.79
N HIS A 181 6.53 -1.08 14.39
CA HIS A 181 7.77 -0.60 13.76
C HIS A 181 8.96 -1.26 14.45
N ARG A 182 10.09 -1.41 13.74
CA ARG A 182 11.28 -2.07 14.30
C ARG A 182 12.04 -1.21 15.32
N SER A 183 11.97 0.10 15.21
CA SER A 183 12.80 1.03 15.98
C SER A 183 12.03 2.19 16.61
N LEU A 184 10.74 2.32 16.34
CA LEU A 184 9.89 3.35 16.93
C LEU A 184 8.89 2.69 17.90
N PRO A 185 8.46 3.39 18.95
CA PRO A 185 7.40 2.93 19.84
C PRO A 185 6.10 2.67 19.07
N GLU A 186 5.38 1.65 19.46
CA GLU A 186 4.02 1.40 18.99
C GLU A 186 3.06 2.45 19.54
N GLU A 187 1.89 2.58 18.90
CA GLU A 187 0.81 3.51 19.27
C GLU A 187 1.19 5.00 19.19
N LEU A 188 2.25 5.35 18.46
CA LEU A 188 2.49 6.74 18.09
C LEU A 188 1.35 7.23 17.20
N VAL A 189 0.78 8.40 17.54
CA VAL A 189 -0.36 8.99 16.85
C VAL A 189 -0.02 10.40 16.42
N GLU A 190 -0.25 10.70 15.14
CA GLU A 190 -0.16 12.03 14.56
C GLU A 190 -1.44 12.38 13.84
N SER A 191 -1.84 13.65 13.88
CA SER A 191 -3.01 14.14 13.16
C SER A 191 -2.59 14.81 11.87
N PHE A 192 -3.39 14.64 10.83
CA PHE A 192 -3.16 15.25 9.53
C PHE A 192 -4.49 15.65 8.86
N ILE A 193 -4.40 16.47 7.84
CA ILE A 193 -5.50 16.80 6.93
C ILE A 193 -5.19 16.29 5.52
N LEU A 194 -6.24 16.00 4.76
CA LEU A 194 -6.10 15.67 3.35
C LEU A 194 -6.26 16.95 2.54
N THR A 195 -5.19 17.35 1.86
CA THR A 195 -5.15 18.51 0.97
C THR A 195 -4.95 18.10 -0.48
N ASN A 196 -4.86 19.06 -1.39
CA ASN A 196 -4.50 18.79 -2.77
C ASN A 196 -3.07 18.24 -2.89
N ASN A 197 -2.17 18.57 -1.98
CA ASN A 197 -0.78 18.12 -2.00
C ASN A 197 -0.55 16.74 -1.36
N GLY A 198 -1.56 16.18 -0.71
CA GLY A 198 -1.48 14.90 0.00
C GLY A 198 -1.90 15.01 1.47
N LEU A 199 -1.16 14.35 2.35
CA LEU A 199 -1.30 14.40 3.80
C LEU A 199 -0.43 15.54 4.35
N GLU A 200 -1.03 16.45 5.11
CA GLU A 200 -0.37 17.59 5.75
C GLU A 200 -0.73 17.71 7.24
#